data_92d105fceb38021c62a73a9beee80ccc
#
_entry.id   92d105fceb38021c62a73a9beee80ccc
#
_cell.length_a   1.000
_cell.length_b   1.000
_cell.length_c   1.000
_cell.angle_alpha   90.00
_cell.angle_beta   90.00
_cell.angle_gamma   90.00
#
_symmetry.space_group_name_H-M   'P 1'
#
loop_
_entity.id
_entity.type
_entity.pdbx_description
1 polymer ?
#
loop_
_entity_poly.entity_id
_entity_poly.type
_entity_poly.pdbx_seq_one_letter_code
_entity_poly.pdbx_strand_id
1 'polypeptide(L)'
;MTAVASPHTPVPPTESFVHVAPAGERPGFDLAYERRGSGEPVVLLHGIGHHWQAWEPVLSILAASCEVIAVDLPGFGASPELPEGVSYELDSVIPLLGDALSALGLQRPHVVGNSLGGLLALELASQGYARSVTALSPAGFWTGAERRYAYAVLLGMRAGAKGIPDALLHRMARSAAGRAALTSTIYARPGRRSPEAVVAETRSMRGATGFAPTLKVGRSPDVIFDRDIPDVPVTIGWGSKDRLLLRRQGTRAKKTIPGARLVSLPGCGHVPMNDDPALVARLVLETVRAV
;
A
#
# COMPACT_ATOMS: atom_id res chain seq x y z
N MET A 1 -36.15 -28.09 -5.07
CA MET A 1 -36.22 -26.83 -4.29
C MET A 1 -34.75 -26.42 -4.02
N THR A 2 -34.24 -25.54 -4.84
CA THR A 2 -32.89 -24.99 -4.73
C THR A 2 -32.91 -23.80 -3.79
N ALA A 3 -32.22 -23.89 -2.65
CA ALA A 3 -32.10 -22.78 -1.71
C ALA A 3 -31.25 -21.67 -2.35
N VAL A 4 -31.88 -20.52 -2.55
CA VAL A 4 -31.22 -19.28 -2.96
C VAL A 4 -30.44 -18.76 -1.75
N ALA A 5 -29.10 -18.71 -1.87
CA ALA A 5 -28.25 -18.11 -0.88
C ALA A 5 -28.61 -16.62 -0.72
N SER A 6 -28.93 -16.21 0.50
CA SER A 6 -29.19 -14.82 0.84
C SER A 6 -27.97 -13.96 0.53
N PRO A 7 -28.13 -12.75 -0.03
CA PRO A 7 -27.03 -11.85 -0.26
C PRO A 7 -26.43 -11.45 1.10
N HIS A 8 -25.15 -11.74 1.31
CA HIS A 8 -24.39 -11.20 2.44
C HIS A 8 -24.43 -9.67 2.37
N THR A 9 -25.17 -9.05 3.25
CA THR A 9 -25.07 -7.60 3.50
C THR A 9 -23.65 -7.35 4.03
N PRO A 10 -22.85 -6.51 3.39
CA PRO A 10 -21.51 -6.19 3.92
C PRO A 10 -21.69 -5.51 5.27
N VAL A 11 -21.17 -6.13 6.33
CA VAL A 11 -21.02 -5.47 7.62
C VAL A 11 -20.07 -4.29 7.39
N PRO A 12 -20.44 -3.06 7.78
CA PRO A 12 -19.53 -1.93 7.65
C PRO A 12 -18.24 -2.26 8.44
N PRO A 13 -17.04 -1.99 7.86
CA PRO A 13 -15.79 -2.27 8.55
C PRO A 13 -15.76 -1.48 9.86
N THR A 14 -15.62 -2.20 10.97
CA THR A 14 -15.36 -1.60 12.26
C THR A 14 -13.87 -1.30 12.28
N GLU A 15 -13.50 -0.04 12.10
CA GLU A 15 -12.09 0.37 12.21
C GLU A 15 -11.56 -0.03 13.58
N SER A 16 -10.57 -0.91 13.59
CA SER A 16 -9.86 -1.30 14.81
C SER A 16 -8.60 -0.46 14.95
N PHE A 17 -8.23 -0.15 16.19
CA PHE A 17 -6.99 0.56 16.48
C PHE A 17 -6.08 -0.31 17.33
N VAL A 18 -4.79 -0.30 17.03
CA VAL A 18 -3.75 -0.81 17.91
C VAL A 18 -3.02 0.37 18.54
N HIS A 19 -2.92 0.36 19.86
CA HIS A 19 -2.07 1.29 20.60
C HIS A 19 -0.67 0.71 20.70
N VAL A 20 0.30 1.41 20.12
CA VAL A 20 1.72 1.06 20.21
C VAL A 20 2.30 1.80 21.41
N ALA A 21 2.68 1.07 22.43
CA ALA A 21 3.26 1.64 23.64
C ALA A 21 4.62 2.29 23.36
N PRO A 22 5.04 3.31 24.11
CA PRO A 22 6.38 3.87 24.02
C PRO A 22 7.46 2.79 24.23
N ALA A 23 8.55 2.85 23.45
CA ALA A 23 9.66 1.92 23.54
C ALA A 23 11.02 2.66 23.51
N GLY A 24 11.68 2.77 24.67
CA GLY A 24 12.87 3.60 24.83
C GLY A 24 12.54 5.08 24.57
N GLU A 25 13.25 5.69 23.64
CA GLU A 25 13.02 7.08 23.22
C GLU A 25 11.89 7.23 22.19
N ARG A 26 11.36 6.12 21.64
CA ARG A 26 10.25 6.18 20.69
C ARG A 26 8.93 6.41 21.40
N PRO A 27 8.16 7.44 21.03
CA PRO A 27 6.86 7.70 21.64
C PRO A 27 5.82 6.67 21.22
N GLY A 28 4.79 6.49 22.05
CA GLY A 28 3.62 5.72 21.70
C GLY A 28 2.78 6.40 20.61
N PHE A 29 2.07 5.61 19.83
CA PHE A 29 1.17 6.09 18.78
C PHE A 29 0.07 5.07 18.49
N ASP A 30 -0.95 5.47 17.74
CA ASP A 30 -2.05 4.60 17.35
C ASP A 30 -2.03 4.33 15.84
N LEU A 31 -2.39 3.10 15.45
CA LEU A 31 -2.61 2.73 14.05
C LEU A 31 -3.98 2.11 13.87
N ALA A 32 -4.70 2.57 12.86
CA ALA A 32 -5.92 1.94 12.40
C ALA A 32 -5.59 0.73 11.51
N TYR A 33 -6.36 -0.33 11.64
CA TYR A 33 -6.21 -1.52 10.82
C TYR A 33 -7.53 -2.27 10.63
N GLU A 34 -7.58 -3.08 9.60
CA GLU A 34 -8.59 -4.10 9.37
C GLU A 34 -7.95 -5.48 9.48
N ARG A 35 -8.63 -6.44 10.14
CA ARG A 35 -8.14 -7.81 10.34
C ARG A 35 -9.18 -8.81 9.91
N ARG A 36 -8.81 -9.73 9.01
CA ARG A 36 -9.72 -10.77 8.49
C ARG A 36 -9.00 -12.12 8.33
N GLY A 37 -9.76 -13.20 8.44
CA GLY A 37 -9.26 -14.56 8.24
C GLY A 37 -8.49 -15.10 9.43
N SER A 38 -7.78 -16.19 9.18
CA SER A 38 -6.93 -16.90 10.16
C SER A 38 -5.83 -17.66 9.44
N GLY A 39 -4.76 -18.04 10.14
CA GLY A 39 -3.62 -18.76 9.57
C GLY A 39 -2.34 -17.90 9.59
N GLU A 40 -1.48 -18.06 8.59
CA GLU A 40 -0.23 -17.30 8.48
C GLU A 40 -0.51 -15.80 8.36
N PRO A 41 0.13 -14.95 9.19
CA PRO A 41 -0.14 -13.51 9.20
C PRO A 41 0.48 -12.80 8.00
N VAL A 42 -0.35 -12.05 7.29
CA VAL A 42 0.01 -11.23 6.12
C VAL A 42 -0.39 -9.79 6.38
N VAL A 43 0.60 -8.90 6.46
CA VAL A 43 0.40 -7.46 6.68
C VAL A 43 0.42 -6.73 5.35
N LEU A 44 -0.57 -5.86 5.11
CA LEU A 44 -0.75 -5.11 3.86
C LEU A 44 -0.51 -3.63 4.10
N LEU A 45 0.47 -3.03 3.40
CA LEU A 45 0.87 -1.63 3.49
C LEU A 45 0.51 -0.88 2.20
N HIS A 46 -0.36 0.11 2.29
CA HIS A 46 -0.83 0.90 1.14
C HIS A 46 0.20 1.95 0.64
N GLY A 47 -0.07 2.53 -0.51
CA GLY A 47 0.73 3.62 -1.10
C GLY A 47 0.40 5.00 -0.52
N ILE A 48 1.24 6.00 -0.81
CA ILE A 48 1.05 7.38 -0.36
C ILE A 48 -0.33 7.92 -0.79
N GLY A 49 -1.04 8.54 0.14
CA GLY A 49 -2.36 9.13 -0.10
C GLY A 49 -3.52 8.13 -0.16
N HIS A 50 -3.25 6.84 -0.03
CA HIS A 50 -4.24 5.78 0.09
C HIS A 50 -4.60 5.48 1.55
N HIS A 51 -5.38 4.44 1.75
CA HIS A 51 -5.83 3.88 3.02
C HIS A 51 -6.00 2.35 2.87
N TRP A 52 -6.24 1.62 3.96
CA TRP A 52 -6.28 0.15 3.95
C TRP A 52 -7.31 -0.41 2.95
N GLN A 53 -8.41 0.31 2.66
CA GLN A 53 -9.44 -0.14 1.71
C GLN A 53 -8.93 -0.21 0.25
N ALA A 54 -7.73 0.28 -0.05
CA ALA A 54 -7.07 -0.01 -1.33
C ALA A 54 -6.86 -1.51 -1.55
N TRP A 55 -6.81 -2.30 -0.47
CA TRP A 55 -6.65 -3.73 -0.47
C TRP A 55 -7.97 -4.51 -0.51
N GLU A 56 -9.13 -3.85 -0.36
CA GLU A 56 -10.45 -4.50 -0.34
C GLU A 56 -10.66 -5.54 -1.45
N PRO A 57 -10.24 -5.30 -2.73
CA PRO A 57 -10.44 -6.27 -3.80
C PRO A 57 -9.73 -7.62 -3.58
N VAL A 58 -8.69 -7.68 -2.75
CA VAL A 58 -7.91 -8.89 -2.49
C VAL A 58 -8.13 -9.47 -1.08
N LEU A 59 -8.72 -8.70 -0.16
CA LEU A 59 -8.84 -9.09 1.24
C LEU A 59 -9.54 -10.42 1.42
N SER A 60 -10.73 -10.62 0.85
CA SER A 60 -11.49 -11.87 1.00
C SER A 60 -10.79 -13.06 0.35
N ILE A 61 -10.04 -12.85 -0.73
CA ILE A 61 -9.29 -13.91 -1.40
C ILE A 61 -8.12 -14.37 -0.52
N LEU A 62 -7.40 -13.44 0.07
CA LEU A 62 -6.28 -13.74 0.98
C LEU A 62 -6.78 -14.32 2.30
N ALA A 63 -7.85 -13.74 2.87
CA ALA A 63 -8.43 -14.16 4.15
C ALA A 63 -9.03 -15.57 4.13
N ALA A 64 -9.22 -16.15 2.95
CA ALA A 64 -9.63 -17.56 2.83
C ALA A 64 -8.56 -18.56 3.31
N SER A 65 -7.27 -18.13 3.40
CA SER A 65 -6.16 -19.01 3.79
C SER A 65 -5.08 -18.34 4.65
N CYS A 66 -5.21 -17.07 4.94
CA CYS A 66 -4.27 -16.29 5.74
C CYS A 66 -5.01 -15.42 6.76
N GLU A 67 -4.32 -15.05 7.83
CA GLU A 67 -4.73 -13.94 8.66
C GLU A 67 -4.22 -12.65 8.03
N VAL A 68 -5.12 -11.80 7.52
CA VAL A 68 -4.77 -10.59 6.76
C VAL A 68 -4.98 -9.36 7.62
N ILE A 69 -3.95 -8.54 7.76
CA ILE A 69 -3.97 -7.30 8.52
C ILE A 69 -3.62 -6.15 7.56
N ALA A 70 -4.62 -5.36 7.17
CA ALA A 70 -4.43 -4.17 6.33
C ALA A 70 -4.35 -2.92 7.20
N VAL A 71 -3.22 -2.22 7.17
CA VAL A 71 -2.90 -1.11 8.07
C VAL A 71 -3.05 0.22 7.34
N ASP A 72 -3.61 1.21 8.02
CA ASP A 72 -3.46 2.62 7.63
C ASP A 72 -2.11 3.14 8.14
N LEU A 73 -1.25 3.58 7.25
CA LEU A 73 0.05 4.16 7.62
C LEU A 73 -0.15 5.47 8.42
N PRO A 74 0.79 5.87 9.30
CA PRO A 74 0.67 7.08 10.10
C PRO A 74 0.37 8.34 9.27
N GLY A 75 -0.70 9.05 9.63
CA GLY A 75 -1.18 10.24 8.91
C GLY A 75 -1.96 9.94 7.63
N PHE A 76 -2.39 8.67 7.43
CA PHE A 76 -3.23 8.23 6.31
C PHE A 76 -4.45 7.46 6.82
N GLY A 77 -5.52 7.45 6.01
CA GLY A 77 -6.77 6.79 6.38
C GLY A 77 -7.30 7.29 7.71
N ALA A 78 -7.55 6.38 8.65
CA ALA A 78 -7.98 6.71 10.01
C ALA A 78 -6.81 6.78 11.01
N SER A 79 -5.58 6.42 10.61
CA SER A 79 -4.41 6.53 11.49
C SER A 79 -4.03 7.98 11.74
N PRO A 80 -3.83 8.39 13.01
CA PRO A 80 -3.29 9.70 13.36
C PRO A 80 -1.91 9.94 12.72
N GLU A 81 -1.49 11.20 12.71
CA GLU A 81 -0.09 11.55 12.43
C GLU A 81 0.85 10.93 13.46
N LEU A 82 2.11 10.79 13.08
CA LEU A 82 3.15 10.50 14.07
C LEU A 82 3.19 11.59 15.14
N PRO A 83 3.54 11.26 16.38
CA PRO A 83 3.67 12.23 17.46
C PRO A 83 4.59 13.40 17.09
N GLU A 84 4.35 14.55 17.70
CA GLU A 84 5.16 15.76 17.46
C GLU A 84 6.65 15.48 17.68
N GLY A 85 7.48 15.97 16.77
CA GLY A 85 8.93 15.74 16.80
C GLY A 85 9.40 14.43 16.15
N VAL A 86 8.50 13.51 15.81
CA VAL A 86 8.86 12.26 15.14
C VAL A 86 8.97 12.47 13.63
N SER A 87 10.11 12.10 13.06
CA SER A 87 10.36 12.20 11.62
C SER A 87 9.63 11.12 10.82
N TYR A 88 9.23 11.44 9.58
CA TYR A 88 8.78 10.47 8.57
C TYR A 88 9.93 9.82 7.78
N GLU A 89 11.17 10.01 8.21
CA GLU A 89 12.34 9.33 7.62
C GLU A 89 12.29 7.83 7.87
N LEU A 90 12.91 7.04 6.97
CA LEU A 90 12.88 5.58 7.06
C LEU A 90 13.46 5.07 8.37
N ASP A 91 14.55 5.67 8.84
CA ASP A 91 15.21 5.30 10.11
C ASP A 91 14.32 5.51 11.34
N SER A 92 13.33 6.40 11.25
CA SER A 92 12.32 6.60 12.30
C SER A 92 11.09 5.72 12.09
N VAL A 93 10.59 5.66 10.85
CA VAL A 93 9.31 4.97 10.54
C VAL A 93 9.44 3.45 10.61
N ILE A 94 10.57 2.86 10.18
CA ILE A 94 10.70 1.40 10.15
C ILE A 94 10.71 0.77 11.55
N PRO A 95 11.48 1.27 12.53
CA PRO A 95 11.37 0.78 13.91
C PRO A 95 9.96 0.94 14.51
N LEU A 96 9.27 2.07 14.24
CA LEU A 96 7.90 2.29 14.70
C LEU A 96 6.92 1.28 14.10
N LEU A 97 7.06 0.96 12.81
CA LEU A 97 6.27 -0.11 12.19
C LEU A 97 6.61 -1.48 12.79
N GLY A 98 7.87 -1.75 13.12
CA GLY A 98 8.29 -2.95 13.85
C GLY A 98 7.61 -3.06 15.22
N ASP A 99 7.55 -1.96 15.97
CA ASP A 99 6.83 -1.89 17.25
C ASP A 99 5.31 -2.13 17.05
N ALA A 100 4.73 -1.57 15.97
CA ALA A 100 3.33 -1.81 15.63
C ALA A 100 3.04 -3.28 15.28
N LEU A 101 3.93 -3.95 14.53
CA LEU A 101 3.80 -5.38 14.28
C LEU A 101 3.80 -6.17 15.60
N SER A 102 4.70 -5.82 16.51
CA SER A 102 4.79 -6.45 17.84
C SER A 102 3.52 -6.20 18.67
N ALA A 103 2.98 -4.98 18.66
CA ALA A 103 1.75 -4.63 19.36
C ALA A 103 0.52 -5.35 18.78
N LEU A 104 0.51 -5.69 17.49
CA LEU A 104 -0.49 -6.53 16.83
C LEU A 104 -0.32 -8.03 17.16
N GLY A 105 0.71 -8.42 17.93
CA GLY A 105 1.04 -9.80 18.25
C GLY A 105 1.76 -10.54 17.15
N LEU A 106 2.36 -9.83 16.20
CA LEU A 106 2.98 -10.41 15.01
C LEU A 106 4.51 -10.48 15.15
N GLN A 107 5.06 -11.68 14.96
CA GLN A 107 6.50 -11.92 14.94
C GLN A 107 6.94 -12.27 13.52
N ARG A 108 7.62 -11.34 12.84
CA ARG A 108 8.08 -11.50 11.46
C ARG A 108 6.97 -12.00 10.52
N PRO A 109 5.88 -11.24 10.33
CA PRO A 109 4.81 -11.63 9.39
C PRO A 109 5.30 -11.61 7.94
N HIS A 110 4.51 -12.15 7.03
CA HIS A 110 4.63 -11.84 5.61
C HIS A 110 4.19 -10.39 5.38
N VAL A 111 4.97 -9.59 4.67
CA VAL A 111 4.63 -8.19 4.42
C VAL A 111 4.40 -7.96 2.93
N VAL A 112 3.26 -7.38 2.62
CA VAL A 112 2.87 -7.00 1.25
C VAL A 112 2.73 -5.49 1.18
N GLY A 113 3.35 -4.85 0.23
CA GLY A 113 3.26 -3.39 0.11
C GLY A 113 3.10 -2.92 -1.33
N ASN A 114 2.37 -1.82 -1.51
CA ASN A 114 2.27 -1.15 -2.80
C ASN A 114 2.93 0.23 -2.76
N SER A 115 3.73 0.59 -3.76
CA SER A 115 4.35 1.91 -3.89
C SER A 115 5.20 2.28 -2.68
N LEU A 116 4.83 3.30 -1.90
CA LEU A 116 5.43 3.63 -0.60
C LEU A 116 5.41 2.40 0.33
N GLY A 117 4.25 1.75 0.47
CA GLY A 117 4.15 0.52 1.28
C GLY A 117 5.07 -0.59 0.79
N GLY A 118 5.35 -0.65 -0.53
CA GLY A 118 6.32 -1.58 -1.12
C GLY A 118 7.75 -1.29 -0.70
N LEU A 119 8.15 -0.02 -0.63
CA LEU A 119 9.43 0.40 -0.08
C LEU A 119 9.52 0.04 1.40
N LEU A 120 8.48 0.38 2.18
CA LEU A 120 8.45 0.05 3.62
C LEU A 120 8.51 -1.46 3.87
N ALA A 121 7.87 -2.28 3.04
CA ALA A 121 7.94 -3.73 3.14
C ALA A 121 9.36 -4.27 2.91
N LEU A 122 10.09 -3.73 1.92
CA LEU A 122 11.48 -4.08 1.66
C LEU A 122 12.40 -3.64 2.81
N GLU A 123 12.19 -2.43 3.35
CA GLU A 123 12.93 -1.93 4.50
C GLU A 123 12.68 -2.75 5.77
N LEU A 124 11.43 -3.13 6.05
CA LEU A 124 11.11 -4.03 7.17
C LEU A 124 11.81 -5.39 7.03
N ALA A 125 11.91 -5.93 5.82
CA ALA A 125 12.62 -7.19 5.59
C ALA A 125 14.13 -7.03 5.77
N SER A 126 14.73 -5.95 5.26
CA SER A 126 16.18 -5.70 5.40
C SER A 126 16.61 -5.52 6.85
N GLN A 127 15.68 -5.14 7.74
CA GLN A 127 15.89 -4.98 9.19
C GLN A 127 15.38 -6.18 10.01
N GLY A 128 14.97 -7.27 9.36
CA GLY A 128 14.59 -8.52 10.04
C GLY A 128 13.14 -8.57 10.58
N TYR A 129 12.29 -7.59 10.28
CA TYR A 129 10.90 -7.54 10.74
C TYR A 129 9.94 -8.39 9.90
N ALA A 130 10.35 -8.89 8.74
CA ALA A 130 9.50 -9.69 7.86
C ALA A 130 10.12 -11.05 7.53
N ARG A 131 9.29 -12.09 7.32
CA ARG A 131 9.74 -13.42 6.87
C ARG A 131 9.68 -13.57 5.35
N SER A 132 8.84 -12.84 4.67
CA SER A 132 8.82 -12.69 3.21
C SER A 132 8.22 -11.36 2.79
N VAL A 133 8.49 -10.93 1.56
CA VAL A 133 7.96 -9.68 1.00
C VAL A 133 7.33 -9.89 -0.36
N THR A 134 6.14 -9.31 -0.56
CA THR A 134 5.59 -9.04 -1.89
C THR A 134 5.50 -7.53 -2.11
N ALA A 135 6.40 -6.96 -2.91
CA ALA A 135 6.42 -5.54 -3.22
C ALA A 135 5.78 -5.26 -4.58
N LEU A 136 4.69 -4.53 -4.60
CA LEU A 136 3.94 -4.17 -5.81
C LEU A 136 4.32 -2.76 -6.25
N SER A 137 4.98 -2.64 -7.40
CA SER A 137 5.50 -1.37 -7.93
C SER A 137 6.16 -0.51 -6.85
N PRO A 138 7.15 -1.03 -6.09
CA PRO A 138 7.73 -0.33 -4.94
C PRO A 138 8.43 0.96 -5.35
N ALA A 139 8.35 1.99 -4.48
CA ALA A 139 9.15 3.20 -4.57
C ALA A 139 10.64 2.88 -4.25
N GLY A 140 11.54 3.84 -4.54
CA GLY A 140 12.97 3.71 -4.19
C GLY A 140 13.89 3.25 -5.32
N PHE A 141 13.35 2.83 -6.49
CA PHE A 141 14.15 2.34 -7.63
C PHE A 141 14.17 3.32 -8.83
N TRP A 142 13.93 4.57 -8.60
CA TRP A 142 13.89 5.64 -9.61
C TRP A 142 15.25 6.28 -9.88
N THR A 143 15.39 6.88 -11.05
CA THR A 143 16.39 7.89 -11.31
C THR A 143 15.93 9.26 -10.79
N GLY A 144 16.81 10.23 -10.67
CA GLY A 144 16.41 11.59 -10.25
C GLY A 144 15.33 12.21 -11.14
N ALA A 145 15.32 11.94 -12.44
CA ALA A 145 14.29 12.41 -13.36
C ALA A 145 12.94 11.72 -13.14
N GLU A 146 12.95 10.38 -12.96
CA GLU A 146 11.75 9.60 -12.67
C GLU A 146 11.14 9.97 -11.32
N ARG A 147 11.98 10.25 -10.33
CA ARG A 147 11.53 10.74 -9.03
C ARG A 147 10.82 12.08 -9.17
N ARG A 148 11.43 13.07 -9.84
CA ARG A 148 10.80 14.37 -10.09
C ARG A 148 9.46 14.24 -10.80
N TYR A 149 9.38 13.37 -11.80
CA TYR A 149 8.13 13.07 -12.50
C TYR A 149 7.07 12.52 -11.55
N ALA A 150 7.38 11.45 -10.79
CA ALA A 150 6.45 10.83 -9.86
C ALA A 150 5.93 11.83 -8.82
N TYR A 151 6.81 12.70 -8.32
CA TYR A 151 6.44 13.73 -7.35
C TYR A 151 5.55 14.83 -7.95
N ALA A 152 5.83 15.26 -9.17
CA ALA A 152 4.97 16.22 -9.87
C ALA A 152 3.56 15.64 -10.07
N VAL A 153 3.46 14.36 -10.45
CA VAL A 153 2.19 13.66 -10.60
C VAL A 153 1.45 13.56 -9.25
N LEU A 154 2.12 13.14 -8.18
CA LEU A 154 1.52 13.02 -6.85
C LEU A 154 1.01 14.37 -6.31
N LEU A 155 1.79 15.44 -6.49
CA LEU A 155 1.37 16.80 -6.13
C LEU A 155 0.16 17.25 -6.95
N GLY A 156 0.12 16.95 -8.25
CA GLY A 156 -1.01 17.23 -9.13
C GLY A 156 -2.27 16.46 -8.69
N MET A 157 -2.14 15.17 -8.37
CA MET A 157 -3.24 14.36 -7.85
C MET A 157 -3.80 14.94 -6.54
N ARG A 158 -2.93 15.31 -5.60
CA ARG A 158 -3.36 15.90 -4.34
C ARG A 158 -4.02 17.28 -4.55
N ALA A 159 -3.47 18.11 -5.41
CA ALA A 159 -4.07 19.41 -5.73
C ALA A 159 -5.46 19.23 -6.35
N GLY A 160 -5.62 18.29 -7.29
CA GLY A 160 -6.90 17.93 -7.87
C GLY A 160 -7.89 17.42 -6.82
N ALA A 161 -7.45 16.51 -5.93
CA ALA A 161 -8.28 16.00 -4.83
C ALA A 161 -8.74 17.12 -3.87
N LYS A 162 -7.87 18.09 -3.57
CA LYS A 162 -8.22 19.23 -2.72
C LYS A 162 -9.15 20.24 -3.41
N GLY A 163 -8.98 20.43 -4.72
CA GLY A 163 -9.73 21.44 -5.47
C GLY A 163 -11.11 20.99 -5.95
N ILE A 164 -11.39 19.67 -5.99
CA ILE A 164 -12.68 19.18 -6.48
C ILE A 164 -13.78 19.30 -5.39
N PRO A 165 -14.90 20.02 -5.64
CA PRO A 165 -16.03 20.02 -4.72
C PRO A 165 -16.69 18.64 -4.60
N ASP A 166 -17.19 18.30 -3.41
CA ASP A 166 -17.78 16.96 -3.15
C ASP A 166 -18.93 16.60 -4.08
N ALA A 167 -19.82 17.56 -4.39
CA ALA A 167 -20.92 17.32 -5.31
C ALA A 167 -20.42 16.95 -6.73
N LEU A 168 -19.34 17.58 -7.20
CA LEU A 168 -18.73 17.27 -8.48
C LEU A 168 -18.01 15.92 -8.43
N LEU A 169 -17.28 15.62 -7.34
CA LEU A 169 -16.63 14.34 -7.13
C LEU A 169 -17.64 13.19 -7.20
N HIS A 170 -18.75 13.27 -6.46
CA HIS A 170 -19.81 12.26 -6.50
C HIS A 170 -20.42 12.11 -7.91
N ARG A 171 -20.67 13.22 -8.62
CA ARG A 171 -21.18 13.19 -9.99
C ARG A 171 -20.22 12.49 -10.94
N MET A 172 -18.93 12.81 -10.87
CA MET A 172 -17.89 12.19 -11.70
C MET A 172 -17.75 10.69 -11.38
N ALA A 173 -17.72 10.32 -10.11
CA ALA A 173 -17.53 8.93 -9.69
C ALA A 173 -18.63 8.00 -10.21
N ARG A 174 -19.87 8.48 -10.41
CA ARG A 174 -20.99 7.69 -10.96
C ARG A 174 -20.76 7.22 -12.39
N SER A 175 -19.97 7.93 -13.20
CA SER A 175 -19.72 7.57 -14.60
C SER A 175 -18.35 6.88 -14.76
N ALA A 176 -18.25 5.93 -15.69
CA ALA A 176 -16.96 5.28 -16.01
C ALA A 176 -15.93 6.30 -16.53
N ALA A 177 -16.35 7.28 -17.33
CA ALA A 177 -15.47 8.34 -17.82
C ALA A 177 -14.97 9.24 -16.68
N GLY A 178 -15.85 9.61 -15.75
CA GLY A 178 -15.46 10.40 -14.57
C GLY A 178 -14.50 9.64 -13.65
N ARG A 179 -14.74 8.33 -13.39
CA ARG A 179 -13.78 7.50 -12.64
C ARG A 179 -12.44 7.42 -13.36
N ALA A 180 -12.43 7.28 -14.68
CA ALA A 180 -11.21 7.29 -15.46
C ALA A 180 -10.47 8.64 -15.35
N ALA A 181 -11.17 9.75 -15.43
CA ALA A 181 -10.59 11.08 -15.25
C ALA A 181 -9.94 11.27 -13.86
N LEU A 182 -10.55 10.70 -12.82
CA LEU A 182 -10.05 10.80 -11.44
C LEU A 182 -8.88 9.86 -11.15
N THR A 183 -8.83 8.66 -11.75
CA THR A 183 -7.97 7.58 -11.25
C THR A 183 -7.13 6.85 -12.30
N SER A 184 -7.22 7.20 -13.60
CA SER A 184 -6.47 6.52 -14.67
C SER A 184 -4.94 6.65 -14.57
N THR A 185 -4.44 7.57 -13.75
CA THR A 185 -3.01 7.71 -13.47
C THR A 185 -2.47 6.48 -12.73
N ILE A 186 -3.27 5.92 -11.83
CA ILE A 186 -2.86 4.81 -10.95
C ILE A 186 -3.51 3.48 -11.33
N TYR A 187 -4.71 3.48 -11.92
CA TYR A 187 -5.41 2.28 -12.37
C TYR A 187 -5.36 2.13 -13.88
N ALA A 188 -5.11 0.92 -14.37
CA ALA A 188 -5.26 0.59 -15.79
C ALA A 188 -6.73 0.33 -16.15
N ARG A 189 -7.55 -0.08 -15.18
CA ARG A 189 -8.97 -0.38 -15.32
C ARG A 189 -9.82 0.41 -14.31
N PRO A 190 -9.83 1.74 -14.38
CA PRO A 190 -10.49 2.61 -13.38
C PRO A 190 -11.99 2.36 -13.27
N GLY A 191 -12.63 1.86 -14.32
CA GLY A 191 -14.05 1.51 -14.33
C GLY A 191 -14.43 0.34 -13.41
N ARG A 192 -13.45 -0.46 -12.95
CA ARG A 192 -13.69 -1.56 -11.99
C ARG A 192 -13.89 -1.09 -10.55
N ARG A 193 -13.37 0.10 -10.20
CA ARG A 193 -13.63 0.68 -8.88
C ARG A 193 -15.07 1.12 -8.78
N SER A 194 -15.69 0.88 -7.62
CA SER A 194 -17.03 1.41 -7.35
C SER A 194 -16.99 2.95 -7.23
N PRO A 195 -18.10 3.63 -7.49
CA PRO A 195 -18.21 5.08 -7.25
C PRO A 195 -17.83 5.48 -5.83
N GLU A 196 -18.27 4.71 -4.85
CA GLU A 196 -18.02 4.92 -3.42
C GLU A 196 -16.52 4.81 -3.08
N ALA A 197 -15.84 3.79 -3.63
CA ALA A 197 -14.41 3.61 -3.43
C ALA A 197 -13.60 4.77 -4.04
N VAL A 198 -13.96 5.26 -5.23
CA VAL A 198 -13.28 6.41 -5.85
C VAL A 198 -13.48 7.69 -5.03
N VAL A 199 -14.68 7.90 -4.48
CA VAL A 199 -14.95 9.02 -3.57
C VAL A 199 -14.11 8.90 -2.30
N ALA A 200 -14.08 7.72 -1.67
CA ALA A 200 -13.32 7.47 -0.45
C ALA A 200 -11.81 7.68 -0.68
N GLU A 201 -11.24 7.15 -1.77
CA GLU A 201 -9.84 7.33 -2.15
C GLU A 201 -9.47 8.80 -2.39
N THR A 202 -10.35 9.54 -3.09
CA THR A 202 -10.12 10.97 -3.33
C THR A 202 -10.16 11.77 -2.02
N ARG A 203 -11.07 11.43 -1.11
CA ARG A 203 -11.15 12.04 0.22
C ARG A 203 -9.96 11.66 1.10
N SER A 204 -9.52 10.41 1.07
CA SER A 204 -8.30 9.96 1.76
C SER A 204 -7.08 10.76 1.28
N MET A 205 -6.88 10.86 -0.03
CA MET A 205 -5.79 11.68 -0.60
C MET A 205 -5.89 13.16 -0.17
N ARG A 206 -7.09 13.72 -0.12
CA ARG A 206 -7.37 15.10 0.32
C ARG A 206 -7.01 15.30 1.78
N GLY A 207 -7.43 14.38 2.65
CA GLY A 207 -7.31 14.45 4.11
C GLY A 207 -5.97 14.00 4.66
N ALA A 208 -5.18 13.22 3.91
CA ALA A 208 -3.94 12.61 4.41
C ALA A 208 -2.95 13.66 4.93
N THR A 209 -2.81 13.73 6.25
CA THR A 209 -1.90 14.67 6.93
C THR A 209 -0.45 14.23 6.76
N GLY A 210 -0.18 12.92 6.77
CA GLY A 210 1.12 12.32 6.50
C GLY A 210 1.66 12.52 5.07
N PHE A 211 0.82 12.98 4.11
CA PHE A 211 1.25 13.13 2.72
C PHE A 211 2.40 14.12 2.54
N ALA A 212 2.30 15.31 3.13
CA ALA A 212 3.31 16.36 2.95
C ALA A 212 4.66 16.00 3.61
N PRO A 213 4.70 15.54 4.88
CA PRO A 213 5.95 15.12 5.51
C PRO A 213 6.59 13.92 4.79
N THR A 214 5.81 12.90 4.41
CA THR A 214 6.32 11.75 3.62
C THR A 214 6.91 12.22 2.29
N LEU A 215 6.22 13.10 1.58
CA LEU A 215 6.70 13.63 0.31
C LEU A 215 7.97 14.47 0.47
N LYS A 216 8.09 15.22 1.58
CA LYS A 216 9.29 16.00 1.91
C LYS A 216 10.50 15.09 2.08
N VAL A 217 10.39 14.04 2.88
CA VAL A 217 11.44 13.03 3.08
C VAL A 217 11.83 12.38 1.75
N GLY A 218 10.88 11.87 1.01
CA GLY A 218 11.15 11.19 -0.25
C GLY A 218 11.76 12.08 -1.34
N ARG A 219 11.82 13.41 -1.17
CA ARG A 219 12.59 14.32 -2.06
C ARG A 219 14.08 14.20 -1.87
N SER A 220 14.55 13.72 -0.71
CA SER A 220 15.97 13.48 -0.50
C SER A 220 16.52 12.56 -1.59
N PRO A 221 17.71 12.85 -2.15
CA PRO A 221 18.39 11.95 -3.08
C PRO A 221 18.68 10.58 -2.45
N ASP A 222 18.74 10.52 -1.13
CA ASP A 222 19.12 9.34 -0.37
C ASP A 222 17.96 8.34 -0.18
N VAL A 223 16.72 8.72 -0.51
CA VAL A 223 15.58 7.79 -0.49
C VAL A 223 15.61 6.92 -1.75
N ILE A 224 16.57 6.01 -1.77
CA ILE A 224 16.78 4.96 -2.76
C ILE A 224 16.94 3.65 -1.99
N PHE A 225 16.26 2.58 -2.45
CA PHE A 225 16.53 1.24 -1.94
C PHE A 225 17.74 0.67 -2.68
N ASP A 226 18.88 0.55 -2.01
CA ASP A 226 20.19 0.23 -2.60
C ASP A 226 20.88 -1.00 -1.98
N ARG A 227 20.15 -1.80 -1.19
CA ARG A 227 20.67 -2.97 -0.47
C ARG A 227 20.03 -4.28 -0.93
N ASP A 228 20.74 -5.41 -0.77
CA ASP A 228 20.20 -6.75 -0.98
C ASP A 228 19.44 -7.24 0.27
N ILE A 229 18.58 -8.25 0.07
CA ILE A 229 17.83 -8.96 1.12
C ILE A 229 18.00 -10.47 0.88
N PRO A 230 19.19 -11.04 1.18
CA PRO A 230 19.52 -12.41 0.77
C PRO A 230 18.71 -13.48 1.52
N ASP A 231 18.34 -13.22 2.77
CA ASP A 231 17.80 -14.23 3.69
C ASP A 231 16.26 -14.25 3.75
N VAL A 232 15.61 -13.47 2.92
CA VAL A 232 14.15 -13.33 2.91
C VAL A 232 13.61 -13.50 1.49
N PRO A 233 12.64 -14.40 1.25
CA PRO A 233 11.97 -14.49 -0.05
C PRO A 233 11.31 -13.18 -0.43
N VAL A 234 11.74 -12.60 -1.57
CA VAL A 234 11.20 -11.34 -2.10
C VAL A 234 10.58 -11.58 -3.46
N THR A 235 9.32 -11.17 -3.62
CA THR A 235 8.66 -11.10 -4.92
C THR A 235 8.34 -9.63 -5.24
N ILE A 236 8.77 -9.17 -6.41
CA ILE A 236 8.51 -7.83 -6.93
C ILE A 236 7.52 -7.94 -8.08
N GLY A 237 6.29 -7.48 -7.88
CA GLY A 237 5.27 -7.39 -8.91
C GLY A 237 5.22 -6.01 -9.54
N TRP A 238 5.28 -5.89 -10.89
CA TRP A 238 5.23 -4.58 -11.53
C TRP A 238 4.13 -4.52 -12.59
N GLY A 239 3.23 -3.52 -12.45
CA GLY A 239 2.16 -3.30 -13.42
C GLY A 239 2.70 -2.96 -14.83
N SER A 240 2.26 -3.71 -15.85
CA SER A 240 2.72 -3.47 -17.22
C SER A 240 2.26 -2.14 -17.80
N LYS A 241 1.23 -1.53 -17.21
CA LYS A 241 0.65 -0.23 -17.56
C LYS A 241 0.83 0.81 -16.45
N ASP A 242 1.80 0.61 -15.55
CA ASP A 242 2.13 1.59 -14.52
C ASP A 242 2.61 2.90 -15.16
N ARG A 243 1.88 3.99 -14.88
CA ARG A 243 2.14 5.33 -15.41
C ARG A 243 2.79 6.25 -14.38
N LEU A 244 2.85 5.83 -13.12
CA LEU A 244 3.45 6.59 -12.02
C LEU A 244 4.89 6.16 -11.79
N LEU A 245 5.12 4.87 -11.54
CA LEU A 245 6.45 4.28 -11.41
C LEU A 245 6.71 3.35 -12.60
N LEU A 246 7.58 3.80 -13.50
CA LEU A 246 7.76 3.15 -14.79
C LEU A 246 8.37 1.75 -14.65
N ARG A 247 7.88 0.79 -15.44
CA ARG A 247 8.26 -0.63 -15.40
C ARG A 247 9.78 -0.90 -15.41
N ARG A 248 10.58 -0.05 -16.04
CA ARG A 248 12.06 -0.16 -16.04
C ARG A 248 12.67 -0.06 -14.63
N GLN A 249 11.95 0.51 -13.66
CA GLN A 249 12.36 0.52 -12.26
C GLN A 249 12.36 -0.90 -11.66
N GLY A 250 11.45 -1.79 -12.10
CA GLY A 250 11.46 -3.20 -11.72
C GLY A 250 12.74 -3.93 -12.13
N THR A 251 13.33 -3.59 -13.29
CA THR A 251 14.62 -4.15 -13.70
C THR A 251 15.75 -3.67 -12.78
N ARG A 252 15.70 -2.42 -12.29
CA ARG A 252 16.66 -1.93 -11.29
C ARG A 252 16.45 -2.62 -9.96
N ALA A 253 15.21 -2.77 -9.50
CA ALA A 253 14.89 -3.49 -8.28
C ALA A 253 15.44 -4.93 -8.29
N LYS A 254 15.29 -5.66 -9.40
CA LYS A 254 15.88 -7.00 -9.56
C LYS A 254 17.41 -6.98 -9.55
N LYS A 255 18.05 -5.92 -10.04
CA LYS A 255 19.52 -5.78 -9.95
C LYS A 255 19.98 -5.51 -8.52
N THR A 256 19.25 -4.70 -7.78
CA THR A 256 19.55 -4.36 -6.38
C THR A 256 19.30 -5.55 -5.45
N ILE A 257 18.25 -6.35 -5.71
CA ILE A 257 17.89 -7.54 -4.93
C ILE A 257 17.98 -8.76 -5.87
N PRO A 258 19.16 -9.35 -6.07
CA PRO A 258 19.37 -10.43 -7.05
C PRO A 258 18.54 -11.68 -6.75
N GLY A 259 18.28 -11.98 -5.47
CA GLY A 259 17.42 -13.08 -5.03
C GLY A 259 15.92 -12.88 -5.33
N ALA A 260 15.47 -11.64 -5.55
CA ALA A 260 14.05 -11.36 -5.75
C ALA A 260 13.49 -11.97 -7.03
N ARG A 261 12.26 -12.50 -6.96
CA ARG A 261 11.47 -12.90 -8.12
C ARG A 261 10.76 -11.66 -8.72
N LEU A 262 11.18 -11.24 -9.92
CA LEU A 262 10.51 -10.13 -10.62
C LEU A 262 9.39 -10.69 -11.51
N VAL A 263 8.16 -10.21 -11.31
CA VAL A 263 6.95 -10.64 -12.01
C VAL A 263 6.28 -9.45 -12.69
N SER A 264 6.05 -9.56 -13.99
CA SER A 264 5.20 -8.58 -14.69
C SER A 264 3.73 -8.87 -14.42
N LEU A 265 2.93 -7.82 -14.13
CA LEU A 265 1.49 -7.91 -13.94
C LEU A 265 0.77 -7.39 -15.21
N PRO A 266 0.35 -8.27 -16.13
CA PRO A 266 -0.20 -7.87 -17.43
C PRO A 266 -1.50 -7.09 -17.25
N GLY A 267 -1.60 -5.94 -17.93
CA GLY A 267 -2.81 -5.11 -17.92
C GLY A 267 -3.08 -4.35 -16.62
N CYS A 268 -2.17 -4.42 -15.63
CA CYS A 268 -2.28 -3.69 -14.36
C CYS A 268 -1.54 -2.35 -14.41
N GLY A 269 -2.10 -1.35 -13.72
CA GLY A 269 -1.48 -0.05 -13.44
C GLY A 269 -0.61 -0.06 -12.19
N HIS A 270 -0.49 1.11 -11.57
CA HIS A 270 0.32 1.32 -10.37
C HIS A 270 -0.28 0.64 -9.11
N VAL A 271 -1.60 0.57 -9.03
CA VAL A 271 -2.34 -0.09 -7.93
C VAL A 271 -3.03 -1.34 -8.49
N PRO A 272 -2.27 -2.46 -8.61
CA PRO A 272 -2.72 -3.64 -9.35
C PRO A 272 -3.84 -4.41 -8.66
N MET A 273 -4.04 -4.22 -7.35
CA MET A 273 -5.08 -4.91 -6.56
C MET A 273 -6.49 -4.65 -7.10
N ASN A 274 -6.71 -3.48 -7.68
CA ASN A 274 -7.98 -3.16 -8.35
C ASN A 274 -8.08 -3.75 -9.76
N ASP A 275 -6.97 -3.76 -10.49
CA ASP A 275 -6.96 -4.12 -11.90
C ASP A 275 -7.08 -5.64 -12.13
N ASP A 276 -6.39 -6.44 -11.30
CA ASP A 276 -6.47 -7.89 -11.30
C ASP A 276 -6.26 -8.48 -9.90
N PRO A 277 -7.31 -8.49 -9.07
CA PRO A 277 -7.24 -8.98 -7.69
C PRO A 277 -6.77 -10.43 -7.59
N ALA A 278 -7.25 -11.30 -8.51
CA ALA A 278 -6.90 -12.72 -8.49
C ALA A 278 -5.42 -12.96 -8.78
N LEU A 279 -4.85 -12.21 -9.74
CA LEU A 279 -3.42 -12.25 -10.04
C LEU A 279 -2.57 -11.79 -8.86
N VAL A 280 -2.97 -10.68 -8.22
CA VAL A 280 -2.25 -10.14 -7.05
C VAL A 280 -2.34 -11.10 -5.87
N ALA A 281 -3.52 -11.61 -5.54
CA ALA A 281 -3.69 -12.56 -4.44
C ALA A 281 -2.87 -13.84 -4.67
N ARG A 282 -2.88 -14.40 -5.90
CA ARG A 282 -2.04 -15.55 -6.25
C ARG A 282 -0.56 -15.26 -6.03
N LEU A 283 -0.07 -14.09 -6.48
CA LEU A 283 1.32 -13.69 -6.31
C LEU A 283 1.73 -13.62 -4.84
N VAL A 284 0.86 -13.05 -4.00
CA VAL A 284 1.07 -12.98 -2.54
C VAL A 284 1.12 -14.39 -1.95
N LEU A 285 0.13 -15.24 -2.25
CA LEU A 285 0.08 -16.60 -1.70
C LEU A 285 1.24 -17.48 -2.16
N GLU A 286 1.74 -17.30 -3.38
CA GLU A 286 2.96 -17.99 -3.86
C GLU A 286 4.18 -17.56 -3.04
N THR A 287 4.29 -16.28 -2.68
CA THR A 287 5.41 -15.77 -1.87
C THR A 287 5.30 -16.23 -0.41
N VAL A 288 4.10 -16.26 0.15
CA VAL A 288 3.83 -16.80 1.50
C VAL A 288 4.27 -18.28 1.59
N ARG A 289 3.97 -19.08 0.57
CA ARG A 289 4.31 -20.52 0.53
C ARG A 289 5.79 -20.83 0.22
N ALA A 290 6.58 -19.82 -0.12
CA ALA A 290 8.00 -19.98 -0.39
C ALA A 290 8.88 -19.98 0.87
N VAL A 291 8.28 -19.86 2.05
CA VAL A 291 8.93 -19.87 3.39
C VAL A 291 8.70 -21.18 4.09
#